data_5a966e2ffa85cc8b11adbae1d782ea9c
#
_entry.id   5a966e2ffa85cc8b11adbae1d782ea9c
#
_cell.length_a   1.000
_cell.length_b   1.000
_cell.length_c   1.000
_cell.angle_alpha   90.00
_cell.angle_beta   90.00
_cell.angle_gamma   90.00
#
_symmetry.space_group_name_H-M   'P 1'
#
loop_
_entity.id
_entity.type
_entity.pdbx_description
1 polymer ?
#
loop_
_entity_poly.entity_id
_entity_poly.type
_entity_poly.pdbx_seq_one_letter_code
_entity_poly.pdbx_strand_id
1 'polypeptide(L)'
;MNANTINSKNVISGVNDLATKCPKISAMWSAKNTYTPSEVSVGSNKKAWFVCPDCKQEFEARVFHVARSLMRGNTGCPVCAGLKVVPGINDLATKCPKIFAMWSAKNTYTPSEVSAGSNKKAWFVCPDCKQEFEASICNVVHTVQNGSTGCPVCAGRKVVSGINDLATKCPMAASMWSDKNDFSPSEASAGNNKKVWFVCPDCKQEFKASICNVVKSLMYYHTGCPVCAGRKVVPSINDLATKYPKVSAMWSDKNDYTPREISARSERRAIFVCPDCKKEFVTSVRAVTRAIASGATCCPDCKMRMRTISAARKDEHDYAKSVGTTMAMKDGSKATCTAYHGVNNITVEFEDGFVLYHARWNQFVRGTLHHDEKNINK
;
A
#
# COMPACT_ATOMS: atom_id res chain seq x y z
N MET A 1 34.52 14.40 36.90
CA MET A 1 34.75 15.59 37.77
C MET A 1 33.75 15.49 38.90
N ASN A 2 34.25 15.33 40.11
CA ASN A 2 33.46 15.08 41.32
C ASN A 2 32.48 16.23 41.60
N ALA A 3 31.19 15.89 41.68
CA ALA A 3 30.19 16.83 42.23
C ALA A 3 30.45 17.01 43.72
N ASN A 4 31.16 18.08 44.08
CA ASN A 4 31.31 18.50 45.45
C ASN A 4 29.92 18.73 46.05
N THR A 5 29.58 17.92 47.03
CA THR A 5 28.42 18.07 47.92
C THR A 5 28.59 19.38 48.68
N ILE A 6 28.07 20.47 48.14
CA ILE A 6 28.04 21.77 48.83
C ILE A 6 27.02 21.62 49.96
N ASN A 7 27.55 21.57 51.17
CA ASN A 7 26.82 21.44 52.42
C ASN A 7 25.77 22.58 52.52
N SER A 8 24.47 22.24 52.53
CA SER A 8 23.33 23.16 52.39
C SER A 8 23.11 24.09 53.58
N LYS A 9 24.06 24.17 54.53
CA LYS A 9 23.86 24.90 55.79
C LYS A 9 24.21 26.38 55.71
N ASN A 10 25.06 26.84 54.79
CA ASN A 10 25.40 28.28 54.68
C ASN A 10 25.20 28.73 53.24
N VAL A 11 24.14 29.49 53.00
CA VAL A 11 23.91 30.17 51.71
C VAL A 11 24.70 31.45 51.69
N ILE A 12 25.54 31.63 50.66
CA ILE A 12 26.30 32.83 50.40
C ILE A 12 25.75 33.52 49.19
N SER A 13 25.10 34.66 49.34
CA SER A 13 24.53 35.42 48.23
C SER A 13 25.60 35.80 47.23
N GLY A 14 25.30 35.64 45.93
CA GLY A 14 26.23 35.85 44.81
C GLY A 14 27.19 34.69 44.54
N VAL A 15 27.21 33.60 45.36
CA VAL A 15 28.16 32.50 45.26
C VAL A 15 27.46 31.16 45.04
N ASN A 16 26.61 30.73 45.99
CA ASN A 16 25.94 29.42 45.94
C ASN A 16 24.42 29.51 46.12
N ASP A 17 23.89 30.71 46.09
CA ASP A 17 22.45 30.96 46.14
C ASP A 17 21.72 30.55 44.84
N LEU A 18 20.40 30.45 44.94
CA LEU A 18 19.54 30.03 43.84
C LEU A 18 19.52 31.04 42.69
N ALA A 19 19.54 32.35 43.00
CA ALA A 19 19.51 33.41 42.00
C ALA A 19 20.73 33.33 41.07
N THR A 20 21.92 33.10 41.67
CA THR A 20 23.19 32.98 40.94
C THR A 20 23.31 31.65 40.17
N LYS A 21 22.95 30.54 40.82
CA LYS A 21 23.15 29.18 40.22
C LYS A 21 22.04 28.78 39.29
N CYS A 22 20.83 29.31 39.40
CA CYS A 22 19.70 29.00 38.56
C CYS A 22 18.78 30.20 38.30
N PRO A 23 19.22 31.18 37.48
CA PRO A 23 18.47 32.43 37.22
C PRO A 23 17.05 32.18 36.69
N LYS A 24 16.83 31.10 35.99
CA LYS A 24 15.47 30.70 35.48
C LYS A 24 14.47 30.49 36.61
N ILE A 25 14.91 30.00 37.79
CA ILE A 25 14.03 29.85 38.97
C ILE A 25 13.69 31.21 39.56
N SER A 26 14.64 32.13 39.60
CA SER A 26 14.39 33.48 40.09
C SER A 26 13.31 34.19 39.30
N ALA A 27 13.27 34.00 37.98
CA ALA A 27 12.20 34.50 37.09
C ALA A 27 10.82 33.87 37.36
N MET A 28 10.80 32.70 38.01
CA MET A 28 9.55 32.02 38.40
C MET A 28 9.12 32.32 39.83
N TRP A 29 9.93 33.07 40.60
CA TRP A 29 9.69 33.29 42.01
C TRP A 29 8.44 34.15 42.23
N SER A 30 7.49 33.66 43.04
CA SER A 30 6.27 34.42 43.34
C SER A 30 6.50 35.47 44.44
N ALA A 31 5.84 36.61 44.32
CA ALA A 31 5.83 37.65 45.33
C ALA A 31 5.21 37.19 46.68
N LYS A 32 4.55 36.03 46.73
CA LYS A 32 4.01 35.46 47.99
C LYS A 32 5.07 34.90 48.92
N ASN A 33 6.30 34.75 48.46
CA ASN A 33 7.37 34.23 49.28
C ASN A 33 7.85 35.28 50.27
N THR A 34 8.13 34.86 51.48
CA THR A 34 8.68 35.74 52.58
C THR A 34 10.18 35.83 52.51
N TYR A 35 10.83 35.18 51.54
CA TYR A 35 12.28 35.22 51.37
C TYR A 35 12.60 35.23 49.85
N THR A 36 13.81 35.60 49.52
CA THR A 36 14.27 35.78 48.13
C THR A 36 15.06 34.58 47.62
N PRO A 37 15.25 34.44 46.29
CA PRO A 37 16.10 33.41 45.71
C PRO A 37 17.56 33.47 46.15
N SER A 38 18.04 34.64 46.60
CA SER A 38 19.41 34.83 47.11
C SER A 38 19.63 34.29 48.54
N GLU A 39 18.54 33.95 49.23
CA GLU A 39 18.57 33.43 50.62
C GLU A 39 18.42 31.90 50.69
N VAL A 40 18.38 31.22 49.54
CA VAL A 40 18.25 29.76 49.47
C VAL A 40 19.21 29.17 48.45
N SER A 41 19.68 27.94 48.69
CA SER A 41 20.50 27.19 47.72
C SER A 41 19.65 26.37 46.78
N VAL A 42 20.21 25.96 45.61
CA VAL A 42 19.57 25.08 44.59
C VAL A 42 19.10 23.76 45.20
N GLY A 43 19.81 23.21 46.18
CA GLY A 43 19.48 21.97 46.89
C GLY A 43 18.51 22.12 48.05
N SER A 44 17.94 23.30 48.25
CA SER A 44 17.09 23.57 49.41
C SER A 44 15.79 22.77 49.42
N ASN A 45 15.47 22.16 50.57
CA ASN A 45 14.20 21.47 50.81
C ASN A 45 13.05 22.41 51.22
N LYS A 46 13.34 23.72 51.37
CA LYS A 46 12.31 24.71 51.66
C LYS A 46 11.26 24.72 50.55
N LYS A 47 10.00 24.86 50.95
CA LYS A 47 8.89 25.12 50.02
C LYS A 47 8.86 26.57 49.65
N ALA A 48 8.63 26.86 48.38
CA ALA A 48 8.43 28.21 47.87
C ALA A 48 7.29 28.23 46.86
N TRP A 49 6.72 29.40 46.65
CA TRP A 49 5.73 29.66 45.61
C TRP A 49 6.43 30.09 44.34
N PHE A 50 5.96 29.49 43.23
CA PHE A 50 6.47 29.76 41.89
C PHE A 50 5.32 30.12 40.94
N VAL A 51 5.60 31.00 39.99
CA VAL A 51 4.70 31.28 38.86
C VAL A 51 5.24 30.55 37.63
N CYS A 52 4.45 29.64 37.05
CA CYS A 52 4.85 28.90 35.86
C CYS A 52 4.98 29.85 34.66
N PRO A 53 6.09 29.85 33.92
CA PRO A 53 6.25 30.71 32.73
C PRO A 53 5.29 30.32 31.59
N ASP A 54 4.90 29.03 31.49
CA ASP A 54 4.06 28.53 30.41
C ASP A 54 2.57 28.74 30.68
N CYS A 55 2.06 28.19 31.79
CA CYS A 55 0.61 28.24 32.10
C CYS A 55 0.20 29.40 33.04
N LYS A 56 1.15 30.22 33.52
CA LYS A 56 0.94 31.36 34.43
C LYS A 56 0.30 31.00 35.78
N GLN A 57 0.17 29.70 36.08
CA GLN A 57 -0.39 29.26 37.35
C GLN A 57 0.66 29.35 38.48
N GLU A 58 0.21 29.76 39.65
CA GLU A 58 1.02 29.71 40.87
C GLU A 58 0.96 28.30 41.49
N PHE A 59 2.11 27.83 41.96
CA PHE A 59 2.21 26.56 42.66
C PHE A 59 3.27 26.58 43.74
N GLU A 60 3.02 25.82 44.78
CA GLU A 60 3.99 25.61 45.88
C GLU A 60 4.77 24.33 45.63
N ALA A 61 6.09 24.39 45.67
CA ALA A 61 6.96 23.22 45.56
C ALA A 61 8.26 23.40 46.33
N ARG A 62 8.98 22.30 46.56
CA ARG A 62 10.34 22.40 47.14
C ARG A 62 11.30 22.96 46.10
N VAL A 63 12.15 23.87 46.49
CA VAL A 63 13.11 24.55 45.61
C VAL A 63 13.93 23.55 44.80
N PHE A 64 14.48 22.50 45.45
CA PHE A 64 15.31 21.55 44.76
C PHE A 64 14.54 20.74 43.69
N HIS A 65 13.24 20.49 43.87
CA HIS A 65 12.42 19.79 42.86
C HIS A 65 12.26 20.63 41.62
N VAL A 66 11.97 21.93 41.76
CA VAL A 66 11.82 22.84 40.62
C VAL A 66 13.15 23.03 39.91
N ALA A 67 14.27 23.21 40.69
CA ALA A 67 15.61 23.30 40.13
C ALA A 67 15.99 22.06 39.30
N ARG A 68 15.76 20.89 39.85
CA ARG A 68 16.04 19.62 39.16
C ARG A 68 15.17 19.44 37.90
N SER A 69 13.93 19.89 37.92
CA SER A 69 13.04 19.85 36.76
C SER A 69 13.51 20.78 35.65
N LEU A 70 13.91 22.01 35.98
CA LEU A 70 14.45 22.97 35.02
C LEU A 70 15.75 22.49 34.37
N MET A 71 16.64 21.82 35.14
CA MET A 71 17.86 21.21 34.61
C MET A 71 17.57 20.09 33.58
N ARG A 72 16.37 19.49 33.65
CA ARG A 72 15.88 18.48 32.70
C ARG A 72 15.01 19.07 31.58
N GLY A 73 14.94 20.39 31.47
CA GLY A 73 14.13 21.08 30.45
C GLY A 73 12.64 21.21 30.75
N ASN A 74 12.20 20.92 32.00
CA ASN A 74 10.81 21.03 32.46
C ASN A 74 10.62 22.16 33.40
N THR A 75 9.44 22.76 33.49
CA THR A 75 9.15 23.89 34.41
C THR A 75 9.01 23.47 35.88
N GLY A 76 8.84 22.19 36.18
CA GLY A 76 8.49 21.68 37.51
C GLY A 76 7.07 22.00 37.96
N CYS A 77 6.29 22.63 37.10
CA CYS A 77 4.89 22.97 37.36
C CYS A 77 4.00 21.73 37.37
N PRO A 78 3.23 21.47 38.44
CA PRO A 78 2.33 20.31 38.50
C PRO A 78 1.17 20.41 37.51
N VAL A 79 0.79 21.60 37.03
CA VAL A 79 -0.25 21.81 36.03
C VAL A 79 0.28 21.42 34.65
N CYS A 80 1.47 21.93 34.26
CA CYS A 80 2.08 21.54 32.97
C CYS A 80 2.47 20.07 32.94
N ALA A 81 2.84 19.48 34.08
CA ALA A 81 3.09 18.03 34.19
C ALA A 81 1.83 17.18 34.23
N GLY A 82 0.63 17.76 34.21
CA GLY A 82 -0.64 17.03 34.28
C GLY A 82 -0.96 16.39 35.62
N LEU A 83 -0.18 16.69 36.68
CA LEU A 83 -0.39 16.19 38.04
C LEU A 83 -1.51 16.93 38.77
N LYS A 84 -1.76 18.17 38.41
CA LYS A 84 -2.88 19.00 38.87
C LYS A 84 -3.66 19.49 37.67
N VAL A 85 -4.96 19.21 37.67
CA VAL A 85 -5.85 19.67 36.60
C VAL A 85 -6.44 21.04 36.98
N VAL A 86 -6.40 21.94 36.00
CA VAL A 86 -7.00 23.28 36.12
C VAL A 86 -7.90 23.47 34.90
N PRO A 87 -9.25 23.53 35.09
CA PRO A 87 -10.19 23.76 34.02
C PRO A 87 -9.84 24.99 33.18
N GLY A 88 -9.97 24.88 31.87
CA GLY A 88 -9.62 25.93 30.90
C GLY A 88 -8.11 26.04 30.60
N ILE A 89 -7.23 25.26 31.24
CA ILE A 89 -5.78 25.34 31.07
C ILE A 89 -5.18 24.04 30.56
N ASN A 90 -5.32 22.94 31.31
CA ASN A 90 -4.70 21.67 30.98
C ASN A 90 -5.67 20.49 31.07
N ASP A 91 -6.94 20.77 31.23
CA ASP A 91 -7.99 19.75 31.23
C ASP A 91 -8.19 19.16 29.83
N LEU A 92 -8.83 17.99 29.80
CA LEU A 92 -9.07 17.23 28.56
C LEU A 92 -10.00 17.98 27.61
N ALA A 93 -11.04 18.65 28.13
CA ALA A 93 -11.99 19.38 27.30
C ALA A 93 -11.30 20.49 26.50
N THR A 94 -10.42 21.24 27.17
CA THR A 94 -9.65 22.35 26.58
C THR A 94 -8.57 21.82 25.59
N LYS A 95 -7.81 20.82 26.00
CA LYS A 95 -6.66 20.32 25.22
C LYS A 95 -7.05 19.40 24.08
N CYS A 96 -8.16 18.70 24.18
CA CYS A 96 -8.58 17.68 23.22
C CYS A 96 -10.09 17.74 22.92
N PRO A 97 -10.59 18.78 22.20
CA PRO A 97 -12.02 18.96 21.93
C PRO A 97 -12.68 17.77 21.22
N LYS A 98 -11.93 17.08 20.34
CA LYS A 98 -12.42 15.87 19.67
C LYS A 98 -12.78 14.75 20.64
N ILE A 99 -12.03 14.61 21.73
CA ILE A 99 -12.30 13.60 22.76
C ILE A 99 -13.42 14.02 23.67
N PHE A 100 -13.55 15.30 23.93
CA PHE A 100 -14.74 15.84 24.61
C PHE A 100 -16.02 15.45 23.89
N ALA A 101 -16.06 15.55 22.56
CA ALA A 101 -17.21 15.12 21.74
C ALA A 101 -17.49 13.60 21.78
N MET A 102 -16.51 12.81 22.20
CA MET A 102 -16.66 11.34 22.36
C MET A 102 -17.03 10.93 23.79
N TRP A 103 -17.11 11.87 24.73
CA TRP A 103 -17.30 11.57 26.14
C TRP A 103 -18.69 10.99 26.40
N SER A 104 -18.79 9.82 27.03
CA SER A 104 -20.07 9.20 27.35
C SER A 104 -20.69 9.78 28.64
N ALA A 105 -22.00 9.91 28.66
CA ALA A 105 -22.77 10.29 29.84
C ALA A 105 -22.66 9.27 30.99
N LYS A 106 -22.14 8.07 30.75
CA LYS A 106 -21.91 7.05 31.80
C LYS A 106 -20.79 7.41 32.77
N ASN A 107 -19.94 8.38 32.41
CA ASN A 107 -18.86 8.79 33.28
C ASN A 107 -19.37 9.55 34.49
N THR A 108 -18.80 9.29 35.66
CA THR A 108 -19.11 9.95 36.93
C THR A 108 -18.36 11.26 37.13
N TYR A 109 -17.50 11.64 36.19
CA TYR A 109 -16.70 12.86 36.22
C TYR A 109 -16.66 13.46 34.80
N THR A 110 -16.32 14.73 34.71
CA THR A 110 -16.30 15.51 33.47
C THR A 110 -14.91 15.56 32.84
N PRO A 111 -14.79 15.85 31.52
CA PRO A 111 -13.51 16.05 30.87
C PRO A 111 -12.69 17.22 31.42
N SER A 112 -13.35 18.18 32.10
CA SER A 112 -12.69 19.30 32.74
C SER A 112 -11.97 18.94 34.04
N GLU A 113 -12.26 17.75 34.60
CA GLU A 113 -11.66 17.28 35.86
C GLU A 113 -10.45 16.35 35.63
N VAL A 114 -10.09 16.06 34.38
CA VAL A 114 -8.99 15.16 34.03
C VAL A 114 -8.06 15.78 33.00
N SER A 115 -6.79 15.41 33.03
CA SER A 115 -5.82 15.81 32.00
C SER A 115 -5.75 14.82 30.85
N ALA A 116 -5.27 15.27 29.68
CA ALA A 116 -5.07 14.44 28.50
C ALA A 116 -4.11 13.25 28.71
N GLY A 117 -3.16 13.39 29.66
CA GLY A 117 -2.22 12.32 30.03
C GLY A 117 -2.72 11.36 31.12
N SER A 118 -3.97 11.49 31.54
CA SER A 118 -4.53 10.68 32.62
C SER A 118 -4.63 9.19 32.26
N ASN A 119 -4.18 8.31 33.15
CA ASN A 119 -4.36 6.87 33.06
C ASN A 119 -5.74 6.38 33.53
N LYS A 120 -6.60 7.29 34.05
CA LYS A 120 -7.96 6.94 34.43
C LYS A 120 -8.71 6.34 33.24
N LYS A 121 -9.51 5.34 33.51
CA LYS A 121 -10.44 4.79 32.52
C LYS A 121 -11.69 5.66 32.44
N ALA A 122 -12.19 5.87 31.23
CA ALA A 122 -13.42 6.56 30.95
C ALA A 122 -14.21 5.82 29.85
N TRP A 123 -15.50 6.08 29.81
CA TRP A 123 -16.40 5.63 28.75
C TRP A 123 -16.43 6.65 27.62
N PHE A 124 -16.34 6.16 26.39
CA PHE A 124 -16.36 6.97 25.18
C PHE A 124 -17.40 6.43 24.21
N VAL A 125 -18.05 7.31 23.45
CA VAL A 125 -18.91 6.98 22.31
C VAL A 125 -18.10 7.13 21.03
N CYS A 126 -17.97 6.07 20.26
CA CYS A 126 -17.25 6.13 18.99
C CYS A 126 -18.01 7.01 17.98
N PRO A 127 -17.36 7.99 17.33
CA PRO A 127 -18.01 8.84 16.33
C PRO A 127 -18.43 8.07 15.07
N ASP A 128 -17.72 6.98 14.73
CA ASP A 128 -17.97 6.21 13.51
C ASP A 128 -19.05 5.14 13.71
N CYS A 129 -18.84 4.22 14.66
CA CYS A 129 -19.75 3.09 14.86
C CYS A 129 -20.79 3.29 15.95
N LYS A 130 -20.78 4.44 16.65
CA LYS A 130 -21.68 4.82 17.75
C LYS A 130 -21.66 3.87 18.96
N GLN A 131 -20.72 2.92 18.99
CA GLN A 131 -20.59 2.00 20.12
C GLN A 131 -19.87 2.66 21.29
N GLU A 132 -20.32 2.36 22.50
CA GLU A 132 -19.66 2.76 23.71
C GLU A 132 -18.52 1.79 24.06
N PHE A 133 -17.42 2.33 24.51
CA PHE A 133 -16.26 1.56 24.96
C PHE A 133 -15.54 2.23 26.12
N GLU A 134 -14.95 1.44 26.99
CA GLU A 134 -14.12 1.89 28.08
C GLU A 134 -12.63 1.79 27.71
N ALA A 135 -11.88 2.85 27.94
CA ALA A 135 -10.45 2.88 27.71
C ALA A 135 -9.76 3.91 28.63
N SER A 136 -8.43 3.81 28.79
CA SER A 136 -7.68 4.88 29.48
C SER A 136 -7.64 6.15 28.63
N ILE A 137 -7.80 7.29 29.25
CA ILE A 137 -7.87 8.60 28.59
C ILE A 137 -6.62 8.83 27.73
N CYS A 138 -5.41 8.62 28.29
CA CYS A 138 -4.16 8.83 27.55
C CYS A 138 -4.06 7.97 26.27
N ASN A 139 -4.57 6.74 26.30
CA ASN A 139 -4.57 5.87 25.11
C ASN A 139 -5.53 6.37 24.04
N VAL A 140 -6.72 6.85 24.43
CA VAL A 140 -7.68 7.43 23.47
C VAL A 140 -7.13 8.73 22.90
N VAL A 141 -6.52 9.61 23.73
CA VAL A 141 -5.85 10.83 23.27
C VAL A 141 -4.79 10.51 22.22
N HIS A 142 -3.89 9.59 22.53
CA HIS A 142 -2.82 9.18 21.60
C HIS A 142 -3.36 8.62 20.27
N THR A 143 -4.39 7.77 20.33
CA THR A 143 -4.96 7.17 19.10
C THR A 143 -5.72 8.19 18.26
N VAL A 144 -6.43 9.14 18.89
CA VAL A 144 -7.15 10.22 18.19
C VAL A 144 -6.19 11.21 17.55
N GLN A 145 -5.08 11.54 18.20
CA GLN A 145 -4.01 12.37 17.63
C GLN A 145 -3.36 11.74 16.42
N ASN A 146 -3.30 10.40 16.36
CA ASN A 146 -2.80 9.63 15.21
C ASN A 146 -3.89 9.31 14.15
N GLY A 147 -5.02 10.01 14.19
CA GLY A 147 -6.08 9.89 13.17
C GLY A 147 -7.00 8.68 13.32
N SER A 148 -7.00 7.99 14.47
CA SER A 148 -7.89 6.86 14.77
C SER A 148 -8.86 7.22 15.90
N THR A 149 -10.00 6.54 15.99
CA THR A 149 -10.99 6.76 17.07
C THR A 149 -10.62 6.11 18.39
N GLY A 150 -9.63 5.22 18.43
CA GLY A 150 -9.32 4.39 19.59
C GLY A 150 -10.36 3.31 19.92
N CYS A 151 -11.44 3.25 19.17
CA CYS A 151 -12.55 2.31 19.37
C CYS A 151 -12.09 0.86 19.09
N PRO A 152 -12.28 -0.07 20.04
CA PRO A 152 -11.92 -1.48 19.81
C PRO A 152 -12.78 -2.17 18.76
N VAL A 153 -14.01 -1.68 18.51
CA VAL A 153 -14.91 -2.21 17.48
C VAL A 153 -14.40 -1.79 16.08
N CYS A 154 -14.14 -0.51 15.86
CA CYS A 154 -13.58 -0.03 14.59
C CYS A 154 -12.19 -0.61 14.29
N ALA A 155 -11.39 -0.85 15.33
CA ALA A 155 -10.09 -1.51 15.21
C ALA A 155 -10.17 -3.05 15.03
N GLY A 156 -11.36 -3.63 14.99
CA GLY A 156 -11.57 -5.08 14.84
C GLY A 156 -11.15 -5.94 16.04
N ARG A 157 -10.82 -5.32 17.17
CA ARG A 157 -10.41 -6.02 18.42
C ARG A 157 -11.62 -6.55 19.22
N LYS A 158 -12.78 -5.93 19.05
CA LYS A 158 -14.06 -6.38 19.60
C LYS A 158 -15.04 -6.53 18.46
N VAL A 159 -15.67 -7.70 18.36
CA VAL A 159 -16.70 -7.96 17.35
C VAL A 159 -18.06 -7.59 17.92
N VAL A 160 -18.85 -6.90 17.11
CA VAL A 160 -20.25 -6.56 17.40
C VAL A 160 -21.06 -6.94 16.18
N SER A 161 -21.97 -7.89 16.35
CA SER A 161 -22.86 -8.37 15.28
C SER A 161 -23.68 -7.20 14.70
N GLY A 162 -23.81 -7.18 13.39
CA GLY A 162 -24.47 -6.10 12.65
C GLY A 162 -23.63 -4.83 12.45
N ILE A 163 -22.40 -4.77 12.98
CA ILE A 163 -21.56 -3.59 12.88
C ILE A 163 -20.22 -3.86 12.17
N ASN A 164 -19.40 -4.75 12.74
CA ASN A 164 -18.06 -5.04 12.23
C ASN A 164 -17.77 -6.52 12.08
N ASP A 165 -18.77 -7.35 12.23
CA ASP A 165 -18.67 -8.79 12.01
C ASP A 165 -18.50 -9.13 10.51
N LEU A 166 -18.06 -10.35 10.24
CA LEU A 166 -17.79 -10.83 8.90
C LEU A 166 -19.05 -10.88 8.03
N ALA A 167 -20.19 -11.30 8.62
CA ALA A 167 -21.46 -11.39 7.89
C ALA A 167 -21.91 -10.02 7.37
N THR A 168 -21.73 -8.98 8.17
CA THR A 168 -22.06 -7.59 7.80
C THR A 168 -21.02 -6.98 6.85
N LYS A 169 -19.71 -7.15 7.10
CA LYS A 169 -18.65 -6.48 6.34
C LYS A 169 -18.25 -7.19 5.07
N CYS A 170 -18.43 -8.50 5.00
CA CYS A 170 -18.11 -9.30 3.81
C CYS A 170 -19.07 -10.48 3.66
N PRO A 171 -20.33 -10.24 3.21
CA PRO A 171 -21.35 -11.28 3.04
C PRO A 171 -20.88 -12.43 2.14
N MET A 172 -20.07 -12.14 1.13
CA MET A 172 -19.46 -13.18 0.26
C MET A 172 -18.56 -14.14 1.03
N ALA A 173 -17.75 -13.65 1.97
CA ALA A 173 -16.94 -14.53 2.81
C ALA A 173 -17.78 -15.31 3.80
N ALA A 174 -18.85 -14.68 4.32
CA ALA A 174 -19.78 -15.33 5.22
C ALA A 174 -20.58 -16.46 4.53
N SER A 175 -20.99 -16.26 3.27
CA SER A 175 -21.69 -17.32 2.50
C SER A 175 -20.82 -18.54 2.16
N MET A 176 -19.50 -18.38 2.28
CA MET A 176 -18.54 -19.49 2.15
C MET A 176 -18.27 -20.23 3.47
N TRP A 177 -18.86 -19.81 4.57
CA TRP A 177 -18.59 -20.39 5.88
C TRP A 177 -19.00 -21.85 5.96
N SER A 178 -18.15 -22.71 6.49
CA SER A 178 -18.46 -24.13 6.66
C SER A 178 -19.07 -24.39 8.03
N ASP A 179 -20.05 -25.30 8.10
CA ASP A 179 -20.67 -25.77 9.33
C ASP A 179 -19.70 -26.53 10.26
N LYS A 180 -18.48 -26.84 9.78
CA LYS A 180 -17.41 -27.40 10.59
C LYS A 180 -16.77 -26.43 11.58
N ASN A 181 -17.11 -25.15 11.48
CA ASN A 181 -16.62 -24.15 12.41
C ASN A 181 -17.48 -24.12 13.68
N ASP A 182 -16.84 -23.93 14.81
CA ASP A 182 -17.41 -23.90 16.15
C ASP A 182 -18.05 -22.53 16.52
N PHE A 183 -18.07 -21.57 15.61
CA PHE A 183 -18.66 -20.24 15.77
C PHE A 183 -19.15 -19.72 14.43
N SER A 184 -20.01 -18.70 14.48
CA SER A 184 -20.67 -18.11 13.30
C SER A 184 -19.85 -16.95 12.68
N PRO A 185 -20.12 -16.57 11.42
CA PRO A 185 -19.53 -15.36 10.81
C PRO A 185 -19.85 -14.06 11.55
N SER A 186 -20.94 -14.02 12.30
CA SER A 186 -21.35 -12.86 13.11
C SER A 186 -20.48 -12.68 14.37
N GLU A 187 -19.71 -13.70 14.74
CA GLU A 187 -18.79 -13.68 15.89
C GLU A 187 -17.33 -13.41 15.49
N ALA A 188 -17.06 -13.23 14.20
CA ALA A 188 -15.74 -12.98 13.68
C ALA A 188 -15.66 -11.62 12.97
N SER A 189 -14.55 -10.90 13.11
CA SER A 189 -14.30 -9.71 12.30
C SER A 189 -13.64 -10.06 10.96
N ALA A 190 -13.86 -9.26 9.92
CA ALA A 190 -13.27 -9.42 8.59
C ALA A 190 -11.73 -9.38 8.60
N GLY A 191 -11.12 -8.72 9.58
CA GLY A 191 -9.67 -8.63 9.78
C GLY A 191 -9.07 -9.76 10.61
N ASN A 192 -9.86 -10.75 11.04
CA ASN A 192 -9.40 -11.80 11.94
C ASN A 192 -8.42 -12.76 11.24
N ASN A 193 -7.31 -13.09 11.89
CA ASN A 193 -6.30 -14.03 11.39
C ASN A 193 -6.58 -15.51 11.73
N LYS A 194 -7.65 -15.80 12.49
CA LYS A 194 -8.02 -17.19 12.81
C LYS A 194 -8.27 -17.97 11.52
N LYS A 195 -7.69 -19.18 11.43
CA LYS A 195 -7.94 -20.11 10.31
C LYS A 195 -9.23 -20.86 10.57
N VAL A 196 -10.13 -20.79 9.62
CA VAL A 196 -11.44 -21.44 9.66
C VAL A 196 -11.69 -22.22 8.37
N TRP A 197 -12.72 -23.05 8.37
CA TRP A 197 -13.14 -23.80 7.20
C TRP A 197 -14.13 -22.97 6.35
N PHE A 198 -13.91 -23.01 5.05
CA PHE A 198 -14.77 -22.42 4.04
C PHE A 198 -15.16 -23.46 3.00
N VAL A 199 -16.36 -23.29 2.41
CA VAL A 199 -16.86 -24.06 1.25
C VAL A 199 -16.93 -23.10 0.06
N CYS A 200 -16.26 -23.42 -1.02
CA CYS A 200 -16.35 -22.60 -2.23
C CYS A 200 -17.72 -22.73 -2.91
N PRO A 201 -18.44 -21.64 -3.21
CA PRO A 201 -19.74 -21.72 -3.88
C PRO A 201 -19.62 -22.26 -5.33
N ASP A 202 -18.46 -22.03 -6.00
CA ASP A 202 -18.28 -22.44 -7.40
C ASP A 202 -17.85 -23.89 -7.54
N CYS A 203 -16.73 -24.27 -6.89
CA CYS A 203 -16.16 -25.62 -7.05
C CYS A 203 -16.56 -26.59 -5.92
N LYS A 204 -17.35 -26.16 -4.94
CA LYS A 204 -17.85 -26.95 -3.80
C LYS A 204 -16.72 -27.56 -2.93
N GLN A 205 -15.47 -27.17 -3.14
CA GLN A 205 -14.36 -27.66 -2.36
C GLN A 205 -14.24 -26.95 -1.02
N GLU A 206 -14.00 -27.73 0.03
CA GLU A 206 -13.66 -27.22 1.35
C GLU A 206 -12.18 -26.86 1.43
N PHE A 207 -11.89 -25.77 2.12
CA PHE A 207 -10.52 -25.34 2.38
C PHE A 207 -10.41 -24.58 3.70
N LYS A 208 -9.26 -24.69 4.35
CA LYS A 208 -8.95 -23.97 5.58
C LYS A 208 -8.06 -22.78 5.27
N ALA A 209 -8.50 -21.58 5.67
CA ALA A 209 -7.76 -20.34 5.45
C ALA A 209 -8.03 -19.33 6.56
N SER A 210 -7.18 -18.31 6.72
CA SER A 210 -7.48 -17.22 7.63
C SER A 210 -8.56 -16.30 7.03
N ILE A 211 -9.45 -15.81 7.88
CA ILE A 211 -10.58 -14.98 7.49
C ILE A 211 -10.09 -13.75 6.70
N CYS A 212 -9.10 -13.03 7.22
CA CYS A 212 -8.58 -11.82 6.56
C CYS A 212 -8.01 -12.11 5.16
N ASN A 213 -7.39 -13.30 4.93
CA ASN A 213 -6.86 -13.65 3.62
C ASN A 213 -7.96 -13.98 2.63
N VAL A 214 -9.04 -14.64 3.06
CA VAL A 214 -10.21 -14.90 2.21
C VAL A 214 -10.87 -13.57 1.83
N VAL A 215 -11.10 -12.68 2.80
CA VAL A 215 -11.68 -11.35 2.56
C VAL A 215 -10.83 -10.54 1.58
N LYS A 216 -9.50 -10.46 1.80
CA LYS A 216 -8.59 -9.77 0.87
C LYS A 216 -8.63 -10.40 -0.52
N SER A 217 -8.62 -11.73 -0.60
CA SER A 217 -8.67 -12.43 -1.90
C SER A 217 -9.96 -12.17 -2.64
N LEU A 218 -11.09 -12.09 -1.97
CA LEU A 218 -12.38 -11.73 -2.58
C LEU A 218 -12.38 -10.29 -3.08
N MET A 219 -11.81 -9.35 -2.32
CA MET A 219 -11.74 -7.94 -2.70
C MET A 219 -10.83 -7.68 -3.91
N TYR A 220 -9.66 -8.34 -3.99
CA TYR A 220 -8.66 -8.05 -5.01
C TYR A 220 -8.67 -9.02 -6.20
N TYR A 221 -9.11 -10.27 -6.01
CA TYR A 221 -9.01 -11.32 -7.02
C TYR A 221 -10.36 -11.98 -7.35
N HIS A 222 -11.45 -11.48 -6.77
CA HIS A 222 -12.82 -12.00 -6.94
C HIS A 222 -12.99 -13.48 -6.58
N THR A 223 -12.01 -14.12 -5.93
CA THR A 223 -12.12 -15.49 -5.42
C THR A 223 -11.30 -15.68 -4.14
N GLY A 224 -11.95 -16.20 -3.10
CA GLY A 224 -11.29 -16.62 -1.86
C GLY A 224 -10.74 -18.05 -1.91
N CYS A 225 -11.19 -18.84 -2.89
CA CYS A 225 -10.88 -20.25 -3.00
C CYS A 225 -9.51 -20.53 -3.63
N PRO A 226 -8.62 -21.30 -2.99
CA PRO A 226 -7.32 -21.64 -3.55
C PRO A 226 -7.41 -22.55 -4.79
N VAL A 227 -8.48 -23.33 -4.93
CA VAL A 227 -8.73 -24.19 -6.08
C VAL A 227 -9.15 -23.35 -7.29
N CYS A 228 -10.15 -22.48 -7.16
CA CYS A 228 -10.58 -21.58 -8.23
C CYS A 228 -9.49 -20.60 -8.65
N ALA A 229 -8.63 -20.17 -7.68
CA ALA A 229 -7.46 -19.34 -7.97
C ALA A 229 -6.31 -20.11 -8.65
N GLY A 230 -6.42 -21.43 -8.82
CA GLY A 230 -5.36 -22.26 -9.39
C GLY A 230 -4.13 -22.47 -8.51
N ARG A 231 -4.19 -22.09 -7.23
CA ARG A 231 -3.11 -22.27 -6.24
C ARG A 231 -3.05 -23.69 -5.67
N LYS A 232 -4.18 -24.38 -5.65
CA LYS A 232 -4.30 -25.80 -5.29
C LYS A 232 -4.94 -26.53 -6.45
N VAL A 233 -4.29 -27.59 -6.91
CA VAL A 233 -4.82 -28.46 -7.96
C VAL A 233 -5.66 -29.56 -7.33
N VAL A 234 -6.84 -29.76 -7.87
CA VAL A 234 -7.73 -30.86 -7.51
C VAL A 234 -8.11 -31.57 -8.81
N PRO A 235 -7.71 -32.85 -8.97
CA PRO A 235 -8.04 -33.63 -10.17
C PRO A 235 -9.55 -33.62 -10.48
N SER A 236 -9.89 -33.56 -11.74
CA SER A 236 -11.27 -33.49 -12.26
C SER A 236 -12.04 -32.21 -11.93
N ILE A 237 -11.40 -31.22 -11.28
CA ILE A 237 -12.01 -29.91 -10.97
C ILE A 237 -11.31 -28.75 -11.68
N ASN A 238 -10.00 -28.56 -11.43
CA ASN A 238 -9.26 -27.42 -11.96
C ASN A 238 -7.89 -27.81 -12.57
N ASP A 239 -7.64 -29.10 -12.72
CA ASP A 239 -6.46 -29.61 -13.40
C ASP A 239 -6.47 -29.27 -14.90
N LEU A 240 -5.30 -29.32 -15.53
CA LEU A 240 -5.11 -28.97 -16.92
C LEU A 240 -5.89 -29.88 -17.85
N ALA A 241 -5.92 -31.20 -17.54
CA ALA A 241 -6.62 -32.20 -18.38
C ALA A 241 -8.12 -31.89 -18.43
N THR A 242 -8.71 -31.55 -17.31
CA THR A 242 -10.15 -31.26 -17.20
C THR A 242 -10.51 -29.92 -17.84
N LYS A 243 -9.74 -28.87 -17.58
CA LYS A 243 -10.08 -27.50 -18.04
C LYS A 243 -9.65 -27.20 -19.47
N TYR A 244 -8.57 -27.83 -19.92
CA TYR A 244 -7.98 -27.59 -21.25
C TYR A 244 -7.59 -28.91 -21.94
N PRO A 245 -8.57 -29.75 -22.35
CA PRO A 245 -8.29 -31.06 -22.98
C PRO A 245 -7.39 -30.94 -24.22
N LYS A 246 -7.56 -29.88 -25.02
CA LYS A 246 -6.70 -29.62 -26.19
C LYS A 246 -5.22 -29.42 -25.81
N VAL A 247 -4.96 -28.77 -24.72
CA VAL A 247 -3.57 -28.59 -24.22
C VAL A 247 -3.04 -29.88 -23.62
N SER A 248 -3.88 -30.63 -22.91
CA SER A 248 -3.55 -31.96 -22.40
C SER A 248 -3.17 -32.94 -23.51
N ALA A 249 -3.83 -32.89 -24.64
CA ALA A 249 -3.52 -33.73 -25.81
C ALA A 249 -2.16 -33.38 -26.45
N MET A 250 -1.59 -32.22 -26.14
CA MET A 250 -0.24 -31.82 -26.58
C MET A 250 0.87 -32.24 -25.61
N TRP A 251 0.52 -32.86 -24.49
CA TRP A 251 1.46 -33.23 -23.47
C TRP A 251 2.43 -34.32 -23.92
N SER A 252 3.72 -34.13 -23.72
CA SER A 252 4.71 -35.18 -24.06
C SER A 252 4.87 -36.14 -22.87
N ASP A 253 5.03 -37.43 -23.19
CA ASP A 253 5.29 -38.51 -22.20
C ASP A 253 6.67 -38.33 -21.49
N LYS A 254 7.51 -37.48 -22.00
CA LYS A 254 8.81 -37.15 -21.38
C LYS A 254 8.72 -36.24 -20.16
N ASN A 255 7.52 -35.76 -19.85
CA ASN A 255 7.33 -34.98 -18.62
C ASN A 255 7.27 -35.92 -17.41
N ASP A 256 7.85 -35.50 -16.29
CA ASP A 256 7.89 -36.19 -15.00
C ASP A 256 6.59 -36.05 -14.17
N TYR A 257 5.57 -35.40 -14.71
CA TYR A 257 4.26 -35.19 -14.11
C TYR A 257 3.17 -35.13 -15.18
N THR A 258 1.93 -35.32 -14.74
CA THR A 258 0.77 -35.45 -15.66
C THR A 258 -0.04 -34.13 -15.73
N PRO A 259 -0.87 -33.93 -16.76
CA PRO A 259 -1.80 -32.79 -16.84
C PRO A 259 -2.85 -32.76 -15.72
N ARG A 260 -3.05 -33.87 -14.99
CA ARG A 260 -3.97 -33.92 -13.84
C ARG A 260 -3.38 -33.36 -12.55
N GLU A 261 -2.05 -33.21 -12.50
CA GLU A 261 -1.31 -32.71 -11.34
C GLU A 261 -0.98 -31.21 -11.39
N ILE A 262 -1.39 -30.56 -12.48
CA ILE A 262 -1.04 -29.15 -12.72
C ILE A 262 -2.25 -28.32 -13.12
N SER A 263 -2.28 -27.05 -12.70
CA SER A 263 -3.32 -26.11 -13.12
C SER A 263 -2.94 -25.39 -14.42
N ALA A 264 -3.95 -24.98 -15.17
CA ALA A 264 -3.79 -24.22 -16.42
C ALA A 264 -3.07 -22.87 -16.25
N ARG A 265 -3.00 -22.32 -15.06
CA ARG A 265 -2.32 -21.05 -14.74
C ARG A 265 -0.89 -21.23 -14.22
N SER A 266 -0.38 -22.47 -14.23
CA SER A 266 0.97 -22.76 -13.73
C SER A 266 2.04 -22.16 -14.64
N GLU A 267 3.06 -21.55 -14.04
CA GLU A 267 4.28 -21.11 -14.73
C GLU A 267 5.31 -22.25 -14.87
N ARG A 268 5.02 -23.44 -14.34
CA ARG A 268 5.91 -24.60 -14.52
C ARG A 268 6.05 -24.93 -15.98
N ARG A 269 7.28 -25.16 -16.42
CA ARG A 269 7.60 -25.51 -17.79
C ARG A 269 7.35 -27.00 -18.04
N ALA A 270 6.83 -27.32 -19.19
CA ALA A 270 6.60 -28.68 -19.63
C ALA A 270 6.97 -28.83 -21.11
N ILE A 271 7.17 -30.06 -21.52
CA ILE A 271 7.38 -30.46 -22.90
C ILE A 271 6.02 -30.71 -23.56
N PHE A 272 5.79 -30.05 -24.68
CA PHE A 272 4.57 -30.21 -25.49
C PHE A 272 4.90 -30.68 -26.88
N VAL A 273 4.02 -31.49 -27.51
CA VAL A 273 4.09 -31.88 -28.89
C VAL A 273 3.14 -31.01 -29.70
N CYS A 274 3.65 -30.33 -30.70
CA CYS A 274 2.82 -29.49 -31.56
C CYS A 274 1.85 -30.36 -32.41
N PRO A 275 0.55 -30.06 -32.41
CA PRO A 275 -0.41 -30.83 -33.21
C PRO A 275 -0.16 -30.67 -34.72
N ASP A 276 0.36 -29.56 -35.19
CA ASP A 276 0.56 -29.23 -36.60
C ASP A 276 1.87 -29.81 -37.18
N CYS A 277 3.02 -29.47 -36.53
CA CYS A 277 4.35 -29.86 -37.04
C CYS A 277 4.95 -31.08 -36.34
N LYS A 278 4.28 -31.66 -35.33
CA LYS A 278 4.71 -32.82 -34.52
C LYS A 278 6.03 -32.66 -33.77
N LYS A 279 6.63 -31.48 -33.78
CA LYS A 279 7.85 -31.20 -33.03
C LYS A 279 7.55 -30.96 -31.55
N GLU A 280 8.50 -31.36 -30.71
CA GLU A 280 8.49 -31.04 -29.27
C GLU A 280 9.01 -29.64 -29.03
N PHE A 281 8.42 -28.96 -28.06
CA PHE A 281 8.88 -27.64 -27.56
C PHE A 281 8.63 -27.48 -26.07
N VAL A 282 9.47 -26.70 -25.40
CA VAL A 282 9.41 -26.49 -23.95
C VAL A 282 8.93 -25.07 -23.66
N THR A 283 7.84 -24.96 -22.93
CA THR A 283 7.30 -23.65 -22.50
C THR A 283 6.50 -23.79 -21.21
N SER A 284 6.04 -22.67 -20.61
CA SER A 284 5.18 -22.75 -19.43
C SER A 284 3.76 -23.18 -19.80
N VAL A 285 3.11 -23.94 -18.91
CA VAL A 285 1.72 -24.38 -19.07
C VAL A 285 0.80 -23.19 -19.33
N ARG A 286 0.98 -22.10 -18.57
CA ARG A 286 0.20 -20.86 -18.74
C ARG A 286 0.37 -20.24 -20.12
N ALA A 287 1.55 -20.30 -20.72
CA ALA A 287 1.78 -19.75 -22.06
C ALA A 287 1.00 -20.52 -23.11
N VAL A 288 1.01 -21.87 -23.04
CA VAL A 288 0.24 -22.73 -23.97
C VAL A 288 -1.25 -22.54 -23.80
N THR A 289 -1.76 -22.56 -22.55
CA THR A 289 -3.20 -22.36 -22.29
C THR A 289 -3.69 -21.01 -22.79
N ARG A 290 -2.90 -19.94 -22.60
CA ARG A 290 -3.24 -18.61 -23.10
C ARG A 290 -3.24 -18.56 -24.64
N ALA A 291 -2.24 -19.14 -25.28
CA ALA A 291 -2.16 -19.19 -26.74
C ALA A 291 -3.34 -19.94 -27.35
N ILE A 292 -3.65 -21.13 -26.85
CA ILE A 292 -4.79 -21.93 -27.33
C ILE A 292 -6.13 -21.23 -27.08
N ALA A 293 -6.30 -20.58 -25.92
CA ALA A 293 -7.51 -19.82 -25.62
C ALA A 293 -7.74 -18.61 -26.53
N SER A 294 -6.66 -18.01 -27.05
CA SER A 294 -6.72 -16.89 -28.01
C SER A 294 -6.74 -17.37 -29.50
N GLY A 295 -6.77 -18.65 -29.74
CA GLY A 295 -6.68 -19.21 -31.12
C GLY A 295 -5.29 -19.08 -31.77
N ALA A 296 -4.25 -18.74 -30.97
CA ALA A 296 -2.90 -18.54 -31.45
C ALA A 296 -2.06 -19.82 -31.35
N THR A 297 -1.10 -20.00 -32.27
CA THR A 297 -0.11 -21.08 -32.14
C THR A 297 0.87 -20.80 -30.99
N CYS A 298 1.13 -21.82 -30.20
CA CYS A 298 2.14 -21.78 -29.11
C CYS A 298 3.49 -22.35 -29.52
N CYS A 299 3.56 -23.09 -30.62
CA CYS A 299 4.77 -23.69 -31.16
C CYS A 299 5.68 -22.63 -31.77
N PRO A 300 6.98 -22.53 -31.34
CA PRO A 300 7.91 -21.54 -31.89
C PRO A 300 8.13 -21.68 -33.39
N ASP A 301 8.27 -22.92 -33.91
CA ASP A 301 8.52 -23.19 -35.32
C ASP A 301 7.32 -22.78 -36.17
N CYS A 302 6.10 -23.18 -35.77
CA CYS A 302 4.88 -22.79 -36.49
C CYS A 302 4.65 -21.28 -36.45
N LYS A 303 4.96 -20.64 -35.32
CA LYS A 303 4.85 -19.18 -35.19
C LYS A 303 5.83 -18.44 -36.10
N MET A 304 7.06 -18.94 -36.22
CA MET A 304 8.05 -18.39 -37.14
C MET A 304 7.60 -18.57 -38.59
N ARG A 305 7.14 -19.77 -38.99
CA ARG A 305 6.61 -20.06 -40.33
C ARG A 305 5.44 -19.15 -40.70
N MET A 306 4.50 -18.93 -39.76
CA MET A 306 3.38 -18.00 -40.00
C MET A 306 3.83 -16.56 -40.20
N ARG A 307 4.84 -16.10 -39.45
CA ARG A 307 5.43 -14.76 -39.62
C ARG A 307 6.04 -14.61 -41.01
N THR A 308 6.81 -15.60 -41.45
CA THR A 308 7.43 -15.61 -42.79
C THR A 308 6.39 -15.55 -43.87
N ILE A 309 5.33 -16.36 -43.79
CA ILE A 309 4.22 -16.36 -44.75
C ILE A 309 3.49 -15.01 -44.75
N SER A 310 3.25 -14.44 -43.58
CA SER A 310 2.60 -13.11 -43.45
C SER A 310 3.45 -11.99 -44.04
N ALA A 311 4.76 -12.06 -43.85
CA ALA A 311 5.72 -11.08 -44.43
C ALA A 311 5.71 -11.20 -45.93
N ALA A 312 5.83 -12.42 -46.51
CA ALA A 312 5.80 -12.65 -47.95
C ALA A 312 4.48 -12.16 -48.60
N ARG A 313 3.34 -12.43 -47.94
CA ARG A 313 2.02 -11.94 -48.44
C ARG A 313 1.91 -10.43 -48.39
N LYS A 314 2.53 -9.78 -47.40
CA LYS A 314 2.57 -8.32 -47.31
C LYS A 314 3.40 -7.74 -48.44
N ASP A 315 4.58 -8.30 -48.72
CA ASP A 315 5.47 -7.84 -49.78
C ASP A 315 4.80 -8.02 -51.17
N GLU A 316 4.09 -9.13 -51.40
CA GLU A 316 3.31 -9.36 -52.64
C GLU A 316 2.17 -8.36 -52.81
N HIS A 317 1.44 -8.05 -51.72
CA HIS A 317 0.38 -7.06 -51.73
C HIS A 317 0.91 -5.63 -51.95
N ASP A 318 2.03 -5.29 -51.33
CA ASP A 318 2.69 -4.01 -51.51
C ASP A 318 3.22 -3.85 -52.94
N TYR A 319 3.76 -4.92 -53.54
CA TYR A 319 4.15 -4.97 -54.95
C TYR A 319 2.99 -4.64 -55.88
N ALA A 320 1.88 -5.35 -55.74
CA ALA A 320 0.70 -5.17 -56.59
C ALA A 320 0.09 -3.77 -56.52
N LYS A 321 0.20 -3.09 -55.38
CA LYS A 321 -0.28 -1.71 -55.21
C LYS A 321 0.71 -0.65 -55.66
N SER A 322 2.00 -0.97 -55.68
CA SER A 322 3.07 0.01 -55.85
C SER A 322 3.49 0.17 -57.32
N VAL A 323 3.47 -0.91 -58.09
CA VAL A 323 3.82 -0.85 -59.50
C VAL A 323 2.73 -0.14 -60.30
N GLY A 324 3.15 0.81 -61.17
CA GLY A 324 2.23 1.69 -61.91
C GLY A 324 1.83 2.97 -61.15
N THR A 325 2.22 3.11 -59.86
CA THR A 325 1.96 4.36 -59.10
C THR A 325 2.82 5.49 -59.68
N THR A 326 2.19 6.60 -60.02
CA THR A 326 2.87 7.82 -60.49
C THR A 326 2.81 8.92 -59.43
N MET A 327 3.92 9.58 -59.15
CA MET A 327 4.07 10.65 -58.16
C MET A 327 4.73 11.88 -58.80
N ALA A 328 4.30 13.08 -58.37
CA ALA A 328 4.97 14.33 -58.69
C ALA A 328 6.19 14.52 -57.74
N MET A 329 7.34 14.82 -58.33
CA MET A 329 8.56 15.16 -57.59
C MET A 329 8.61 16.63 -57.21
N LYS A 330 9.41 17.01 -56.27
CA LYS A 330 9.54 18.39 -55.77
C LYS A 330 10.14 19.34 -56.81
N ASP A 331 10.85 18.83 -57.79
CA ASP A 331 11.39 19.58 -58.94
C ASP A 331 10.38 19.80 -60.07
N GLY A 332 9.15 19.32 -59.91
CA GLY A 332 8.07 19.40 -60.92
C GLY A 332 8.00 18.27 -61.88
N SER A 333 8.96 17.34 -61.94
CA SER A 333 8.93 16.15 -62.76
C SER A 333 7.93 15.12 -62.21
N LYS A 334 7.50 14.19 -63.03
CA LYS A 334 6.70 13.01 -62.60
C LYS A 334 7.51 11.75 -62.79
N ALA A 335 7.30 10.83 -61.88
CA ALA A 335 7.98 9.53 -61.93
C ALA A 335 6.98 8.43 -61.59
N THR A 336 7.15 7.26 -62.26
CA THR A 336 6.30 6.09 -62.11
C THR A 336 7.09 4.92 -61.56
N CYS A 337 6.59 4.25 -60.55
CA CYS A 337 7.19 3.01 -60.05
C CYS A 337 6.95 1.87 -61.04
N THR A 338 8.01 1.39 -61.69
CA THR A 338 7.95 0.31 -62.68
C THR A 338 8.25 -1.06 -62.12
N ALA A 339 9.01 -1.18 -61.01
CA ALA A 339 9.23 -2.39 -60.26
C ALA A 339 9.36 -2.11 -58.76
N TYR A 340 8.85 -3.05 -57.95
CA TYR A 340 8.90 -3.01 -56.49
C TYR A 340 9.49 -4.30 -55.94
N HIS A 341 10.68 -4.24 -55.37
CA HIS A 341 11.38 -5.37 -54.74
C HIS A 341 11.45 -5.21 -53.21
N GLY A 342 10.68 -4.26 -52.66
CA GLY A 342 10.61 -3.91 -51.25
C GLY A 342 10.78 -2.42 -51.01
N VAL A 343 10.47 -1.95 -49.78
CA VAL A 343 10.42 -0.51 -49.41
C VAL A 343 11.77 0.25 -49.60
N ASN A 344 12.87 -0.47 -49.65
CA ASN A 344 14.21 0.08 -49.89
C ASN A 344 14.79 -0.23 -51.26
N ASN A 345 14.02 -0.85 -52.11
CA ASN A 345 14.48 -1.28 -53.45
C ASN A 345 13.30 -1.26 -54.46
N ILE A 346 13.09 -0.12 -55.06
CA ILE A 346 12.12 0.07 -56.14
C ILE A 346 12.83 0.59 -57.41
N THR A 347 12.27 0.34 -58.56
CA THR A 347 12.67 0.97 -59.82
C THR A 347 11.64 2.01 -60.22
N VAL A 348 12.10 3.20 -60.55
CA VAL A 348 11.27 4.35 -60.88
C VAL A 348 11.68 4.90 -62.25
N GLU A 349 10.73 5.15 -63.13
CA GLU A 349 10.92 5.75 -64.44
C GLU A 349 10.32 7.19 -64.44
N PHE A 350 11.10 8.16 -64.86
CA PHE A 350 10.68 9.54 -65.03
C PHE A 350 10.07 9.79 -66.41
N GLU A 351 9.29 10.89 -66.58
CA GLU A 351 8.57 11.18 -67.85
C GLU A 351 9.51 11.35 -69.03
N ASP A 352 10.74 11.66 -68.87
CA ASP A 352 11.78 11.78 -69.89
C ASP A 352 12.49 10.47 -70.26
N GLY A 353 12.06 9.36 -69.63
CA GLY A 353 12.62 8.02 -69.87
C GLY A 353 13.81 7.68 -68.97
N PHE A 354 14.24 8.58 -68.04
CA PHE A 354 15.29 8.24 -67.07
C PHE A 354 14.82 7.21 -66.08
N VAL A 355 15.56 6.13 -65.88
CA VAL A 355 15.24 5.04 -64.92
C VAL A 355 16.19 5.07 -63.76
N LEU A 356 15.63 5.23 -62.56
CA LEU A 356 16.31 5.16 -61.29
C LEU A 356 16.12 3.80 -60.61
N TYR A 357 17.19 3.04 -60.48
CA TYR A 357 17.22 1.76 -59.80
C TYR A 357 17.50 1.91 -58.32
N HIS A 358 17.07 0.92 -57.51
CA HIS A 358 17.33 0.89 -56.03
C HIS A 358 16.86 2.09 -55.27
N ALA A 359 15.85 2.80 -55.77
CA ALA A 359 15.25 3.91 -55.06
C ALA A 359 14.47 3.43 -53.81
N ARG A 360 14.22 4.29 -52.89
CA ARG A 360 13.46 4.02 -51.68
C ARG A 360 12.00 4.45 -51.84
N TRP A 361 11.05 3.57 -51.50
CA TRP A 361 9.62 3.84 -51.56
C TRP A 361 9.19 5.13 -50.84
N ASN A 362 9.70 5.37 -49.64
CA ASN A 362 9.40 6.55 -48.85
C ASN A 362 9.90 7.87 -49.50
N GLN A 363 10.99 7.86 -50.24
CA GLN A 363 11.48 9.02 -50.99
C GLN A 363 10.63 9.25 -52.23
N PHE A 364 10.22 8.19 -52.91
CA PHE A 364 9.31 8.26 -54.03
C PHE A 364 7.96 8.86 -53.62
N VAL A 365 7.29 8.35 -52.61
CA VAL A 365 6.00 8.88 -52.12
C VAL A 365 6.08 10.32 -51.63
N ARG A 366 7.23 10.72 -51.09
CA ARG A 366 7.46 12.12 -50.67
C ARG A 366 7.86 13.07 -51.80
N GLY A 367 8.02 12.57 -53.02
CA GLY A 367 8.49 13.33 -54.16
C GLY A 367 9.92 13.87 -54.00
N THR A 368 10.76 13.17 -53.24
CA THR A 368 12.13 13.60 -52.93
C THR A 368 13.20 12.83 -53.70
N LEU A 369 12.83 12.09 -54.73
CA LEU A 369 13.76 11.52 -55.68
C LEU A 369 14.25 12.63 -56.63
N HIS A 370 15.52 12.63 -56.91
CA HIS A 370 16.13 13.60 -57.83
C HIS A 370 16.55 12.89 -59.12
N HIS A 371 16.26 13.56 -60.23
CA HIS A 371 16.77 13.23 -61.53
C HIS A 371 18.22 13.69 -61.64
N ASP A 372 19.16 12.88 -61.20
CA ASP A 372 20.57 13.18 -61.17
C ASP A 372 21.36 12.15 -62.03
N GLU A 373 21.91 12.58 -63.13
CA GLU A 373 22.74 11.71 -64.00
C GLU A 373 24.02 11.19 -63.37
N LYS A 374 24.35 11.64 -62.10
CA LYS A 374 25.55 11.24 -61.36
C LYS A 374 25.48 9.92 -60.62
N ASN A 375 24.32 9.25 -60.59
CA ASN A 375 24.16 7.95 -59.88
C ASN A 375 24.16 6.73 -60.79
N ILE A 376 24.71 6.78 -62.00
CA ILE A 376 24.79 5.67 -62.92
C ILE A 376 25.95 4.71 -62.64
N ASN A 377 26.83 4.97 -61.65
CA ASN A 377 27.91 4.06 -61.29
C ASN A 377 28.27 4.08 -59.82
N LYS A 378 27.64 3.21 -59.04
CA LYS A 378 28.35 2.50 -57.97
C LYS A 378 27.59 1.23 -57.59
#